data_0e9c4138216598f6b78fef181cabfbef
#
_entry.id   0e9c4138216598f6b78fef181cabfbef
#
_cell.length_a   1.000
_cell.length_b   1.000
_cell.length_c   1.000
_cell.angle_alpha   90.00
_cell.angle_beta   90.00
_cell.angle_gamma   90.00
#
_symmetry.space_group_name_H-M   'P 1'
#
loop_
_entity.id
_entity.type
_entity.pdbx_description
1 polymer ?
#
loop_
_entity_poly.entity_id
_entity_poly.type
_entity_poly.pdbx_seq_one_letter_code
_entity_poly.pdbx_strand_id
1 'polypeptide(L)'
;MGVSMTKGEIVAGCLAPHPPHLVYAENPPQNEPVAEGGWEQLRWGYERLRESLADVEYDAIVLLSPHWQTYVGTHFLGLPHFKNLSVDPVFPNLFRYHYELDIDIELSKQIHDRAAEAGLAVKMMNNPDFRIDYGTITTGHMFNPEWDKPFVVVSSNRSRDYYSVEVMQEMMMELGRVTREAILASGKKVVVLASNSLSHRHFTTESAIPEDMSKEHITSHAMHLWDMRMIEYFRTGQAQRIIDEMPEFTEQAIAESDGGGLTWLLSTLDLPTYPGILHGYGTIIGTGNAIVEWPARNHKEA
;
A
#
# COMPACT_ATOMS: atom_id res chain seq x y z
N MET A 1 -32.39 14.85 21.84
CA MET A 1 -31.82 15.39 20.60
C MET A 1 -30.75 14.41 20.14
N GLY A 2 -31.05 13.59 19.15
CA GLY A 2 -30.05 12.67 18.58
C GLY A 2 -29.03 13.48 17.82
N VAL A 3 -27.78 13.43 18.20
CA VAL A 3 -26.67 13.93 17.41
C VAL A 3 -26.64 13.05 16.15
N SER A 4 -26.97 13.59 15.00
CA SER A 4 -26.75 12.92 13.71
C SER A 4 -25.25 12.71 13.61
N MET A 5 -24.78 11.48 13.84
CA MET A 5 -23.38 11.14 13.57
C MET A 5 -23.16 11.31 12.05
N THR A 6 -22.25 12.16 11.68
CA THR A 6 -21.80 12.26 10.29
C THR A 6 -21.22 10.92 9.87
N LYS A 7 -21.63 10.42 8.71
CA LYS A 7 -21.10 9.20 8.15
C LYS A 7 -19.64 9.45 7.72
N GLY A 8 -18.72 8.55 8.05
CA GLY A 8 -17.34 8.62 7.56
C GLY A 8 -17.27 8.36 6.06
N GLU A 9 -16.13 8.70 5.47
CA GLU A 9 -15.92 8.66 4.02
C GLU A 9 -14.51 8.15 3.71
N ILE A 10 -14.37 7.34 2.67
CA ILE A 10 -13.08 7.06 2.02
C ILE A 10 -12.94 8.09 0.90
N VAL A 11 -12.07 9.07 1.10
CA VAL A 11 -11.90 10.18 0.13
C VAL A 11 -10.99 9.82 -1.03
N ALA A 12 -10.09 8.86 -0.84
CA ALA A 12 -9.29 8.24 -1.89
C ALA A 12 -8.77 6.88 -1.44
N GLY A 13 -8.60 5.96 -2.38
CA GLY A 13 -7.82 4.75 -2.19
C GLY A 13 -6.65 4.73 -3.17
N CYS A 14 -5.45 4.36 -2.70
CA CYS A 14 -4.26 4.42 -3.53
C CYS A 14 -3.42 3.14 -3.44
N LEU A 15 -3.01 2.63 -4.60
CA LEU A 15 -1.87 1.72 -4.69
C LEU A 15 -0.61 2.60 -4.72
N ALA A 16 0.30 2.40 -3.78
CA ALA A 16 1.42 3.30 -3.54
C ALA A 16 2.66 2.51 -3.10
N PRO A 17 3.54 2.10 -4.01
CA PRO A 17 4.67 1.22 -3.75
C PRO A 17 5.76 1.90 -2.91
N HIS A 18 6.64 1.11 -2.32
CA HIS A 18 7.61 1.52 -1.31
C HIS A 18 9.08 1.23 -1.66
N PRO A 19 9.58 1.42 -2.88
CA PRO A 19 11.01 1.26 -3.11
C PRO A 19 11.83 2.09 -2.11
N PRO A 20 12.77 1.46 -1.38
CA PRO A 20 13.41 2.10 -0.22
C PRO A 20 14.11 3.42 -0.53
N HIS A 21 14.70 3.52 -1.71
CA HIS A 21 15.43 4.72 -2.15
C HIS A 21 14.55 5.92 -2.48
N LEU A 22 13.23 5.77 -2.64
CA LEU A 22 12.35 6.90 -2.95
C LEU A 22 12.46 8.01 -1.91
N VAL A 23 12.61 7.65 -0.63
CA VAL A 23 12.78 8.62 0.47
C VAL A 23 14.01 9.50 0.27
N TYR A 24 15.05 8.99 -0.36
CA TYR A 24 16.29 9.73 -0.64
C TYR A 24 16.32 10.32 -2.04
N ALA A 25 15.45 9.86 -2.94
CA ALA A 25 15.38 10.36 -4.32
C ALA A 25 14.87 11.82 -4.38
N GLU A 26 14.20 12.31 -3.37
CA GLU A 26 13.82 13.72 -3.24
C GLU A 26 15.03 14.66 -3.14
N ASN A 27 16.19 14.12 -2.74
CA ASN A 27 17.45 14.86 -2.68
C ASN A 27 18.64 13.98 -3.06
N PRO A 28 18.74 13.48 -4.28
CA PRO A 28 19.71 12.46 -4.67
C PRO A 28 20.91 13.03 -5.37
N PRO A 29 21.97 13.46 -4.68
CA PRO A 29 23.18 13.89 -5.38
C PRO A 29 23.85 12.76 -6.16
N GLN A 30 23.61 11.50 -5.79
CA GLN A 30 24.21 10.34 -6.45
C GLN A 30 23.37 9.76 -7.58
N ASN A 31 22.09 10.10 -7.69
CA ASN A 31 21.17 9.51 -8.67
C ASN A 31 20.80 10.47 -9.81
N GLU A 32 21.09 11.76 -9.64
CA GLU A 32 21.00 12.69 -10.75
C GLU A 32 21.92 12.21 -11.87
N PRO A 33 21.84 12.53 -12.91
CA PRO A 33 21.70 12.36 -14.30
C PRO A 33 21.35 10.92 -14.77
N VAL A 34 21.36 9.93 -13.93
CA VAL A 34 21.10 8.52 -14.31
C VAL A 34 19.74 8.00 -13.81
N ALA A 35 18.98 8.80 -13.09
CA ALA A 35 17.67 8.45 -12.52
C ALA A 35 16.50 8.61 -13.51
N GLU A 36 16.73 8.47 -14.79
CA GLU A 36 15.70 8.59 -15.84
C GLU A 36 14.72 7.38 -15.87
N GLY A 37 15.01 6.34 -15.09
CA GLY A 37 14.23 5.11 -15.04
C GLY A 37 13.16 5.10 -13.95
N GLY A 38 12.96 3.93 -13.35
CA GLY A 38 11.88 3.63 -12.43
C GLY A 38 11.78 4.55 -11.22
N TRP A 39 12.90 4.96 -10.63
CA TRP A 39 12.93 5.82 -9.43
C TRP A 39 12.28 7.18 -9.69
N GLU A 40 12.69 7.88 -10.74
CA GLU A 40 12.15 9.18 -11.10
C GLU A 40 10.68 9.10 -11.49
N GLN A 41 10.28 8.08 -12.24
CA GLN A 41 8.89 7.89 -12.61
C GLN A 41 7.99 7.71 -11.39
N LEU A 42 8.47 7.01 -10.36
CA LEU A 42 7.72 6.81 -9.12
C LEU A 42 7.77 8.05 -8.23
N ARG A 43 8.90 8.74 -8.13
CA ARG A 43 8.98 10.01 -7.40
C ARG A 43 7.98 11.03 -7.95
N TRP A 44 7.99 11.26 -9.24
CA TRP A 44 7.03 12.15 -9.89
C TRP A 44 5.59 11.61 -9.83
N GLY A 45 5.41 10.30 -9.79
CA GLY A 45 4.13 9.69 -9.55
C GLY A 45 3.55 10.06 -8.19
N TYR A 46 4.37 10.03 -7.14
CA TYR A 46 3.97 10.49 -5.80
C TYR A 46 3.70 12.01 -5.76
N GLU A 47 4.49 12.82 -6.45
CA GLU A 47 4.21 14.26 -6.57
C GLU A 47 2.83 14.51 -7.20
N ARG A 48 2.54 13.86 -8.34
CA ARG A 48 1.22 13.95 -8.98
C ARG A 48 0.09 13.46 -8.10
N LEU A 49 0.32 12.39 -7.33
CA LEU A 49 -0.67 11.89 -6.37
C LEU A 49 -0.94 12.92 -5.27
N ARG A 50 0.09 13.54 -4.69
CA ARG A 50 -0.06 14.61 -3.70
C ARG A 50 -0.77 15.84 -4.29
N GLU A 51 -0.41 16.24 -5.51
CA GLU A 51 -1.08 17.33 -6.23
C GLU A 51 -2.55 17.04 -6.48
N SER A 52 -2.91 15.82 -6.87
CA SER A 52 -4.29 15.38 -7.07
C SER A 52 -5.14 15.50 -5.80
N LEU A 53 -4.52 15.29 -4.64
CA LEU A 53 -5.18 15.30 -3.34
C LEU A 53 -4.97 16.61 -2.55
N ALA A 54 -4.32 17.64 -3.13
CA ALA A 54 -3.93 18.85 -2.41
C ALA A 54 -5.13 19.62 -1.82
N ASP A 55 -6.28 19.59 -2.48
CA ASP A 55 -7.51 20.25 -2.03
C ASP A 55 -8.49 19.29 -1.32
N VAL A 56 -8.08 18.04 -1.08
CA VAL A 56 -8.89 17.03 -0.42
C VAL A 56 -8.58 17.01 1.08
N GLU A 57 -9.56 17.39 1.89
CA GLU A 57 -9.44 17.30 3.35
C GLU A 57 -9.64 15.85 3.82
N TYR A 58 -8.73 15.36 4.66
CA TYR A 58 -8.86 14.07 5.34
C TYR A 58 -8.28 14.12 6.76
N ASP A 59 -8.79 13.22 7.61
CA ASP A 59 -8.51 13.17 9.06
C ASP A 59 -7.43 12.14 9.40
N ALA A 60 -7.33 11.05 8.63
CA ALA A 60 -6.42 9.94 8.90
C ALA A 60 -6.04 9.17 7.63
N ILE A 61 -4.97 8.40 7.72
CA ILE A 61 -4.48 7.50 6.68
C ILE A 61 -4.55 6.06 7.20
N VAL A 62 -5.21 5.16 6.48
CA VAL A 62 -5.15 3.71 6.76
C VAL A 62 -4.20 3.06 5.75
N LEU A 63 -3.11 2.49 6.22
CA LEU A 63 -2.03 1.94 5.40
C LEU A 63 -1.81 0.47 5.73
N LEU A 64 -1.85 -0.39 4.70
CA LEU A 64 -1.42 -1.79 4.77
C LEU A 64 -0.04 -1.92 4.15
N SER A 65 0.90 -2.51 4.91
CA SER A 65 2.26 -2.76 4.43
C SER A 65 2.55 -4.25 4.24
N PRO A 66 3.10 -4.65 3.08
CA PRO A 66 3.52 -6.02 2.82
C PRO A 66 4.79 -6.41 3.58
N HIS A 67 5.55 -5.44 4.11
CA HIS A 67 6.79 -5.67 4.85
C HIS A 67 6.60 -5.80 6.36
N TRP A 68 5.47 -5.43 6.90
CA TRP A 68 5.05 -5.90 8.21
C TRP A 68 4.35 -7.24 8.05
N GLN A 69 5.15 -8.29 7.93
CA GLN A 69 4.65 -9.64 7.68
C GLN A 69 4.33 -10.35 9.00
N THR A 70 3.11 -10.91 9.08
CA THR A 70 2.66 -11.71 10.20
C THR A 70 2.21 -13.09 9.72
N TYR A 71 2.55 -14.13 10.48
CA TYR A 71 2.21 -15.52 10.11
C TYR A 71 0.84 -15.95 10.65
N VAL A 72 0.39 -15.35 11.74
CA VAL A 72 -0.90 -15.67 12.35
C VAL A 72 -1.72 -14.39 12.47
N GLY A 73 -2.61 -14.24 11.52
CA GLY A 73 -3.56 -13.13 11.48
C GLY A 73 -2.94 -11.77 11.10
N THR A 74 -3.78 -10.77 11.15
CA THR A 74 -3.44 -9.38 10.84
C THR A 74 -3.23 -8.61 12.13
N HIS A 75 -2.16 -7.83 12.18
CA HIS A 75 -1.83 -6.99 13.32
C HIS A 75 -2.05 -5.51 13.01
N PHE A 76 -2.40 -4.75 14.03
CA PHE A 76 -2.62 -3.30 13.97
C PHE A 76 -1.74 -2.61 14.99
N LEU A 77 -1.17 -1.44 14.68
CA LEU A 77 -0.49 -0.64 15.69
C LEU A 77 -1.49 -0.15 16.75
N GLY A 78 -1.15 -0.40 18.01
CA GLY A 78 -2.04 -0.19 19.14
C GLY A 78 -1.58 0.85 20.18
N LEU A 79 -0.46 1.56 19.94
CA LEU A 79 0.00 2.67 20.76
C LEU A 79 -0.18 4.00 20.00
N PRO A 80 -0.45 5.10 20.72
CA PRO A 80 -0.81 6.37 20.09
C PRO A 80 0.35 7.03 19.33
N HIS A 81 1.58 6.65 19.63
CA HIS A 81 2.76 7.29 19.07
C HIS A 81 3.91 6.30 18.94
N PHE A 82 4.63 6.37 17.83
CA PHE A 82 5.84 5.60 17.59
C PHE A 82 6.97 6.50 17.10
N LYS A 83 8.14 6.30 17.70
CA LYS A 83 9.38 6.97 17.31
C LYS A 83 10.53 5.98 17.35
N ASN A 84 11.16 5.72 16.22
CA ASN A 84 12.25 4.76 16.14
C ASN A 84 13.05 4.96 14.83
N LEU A 85 13.92 4.00 14.55
CA LEU A 85 14.66 3.84 13.30
C LEU A 85 14.07 2.68 12.50
N SER A 86 13.58 2.94 11.31
CA SER A 86 13.24 1.89 10.33
C SER A 86 14.46 1.54 9.49
N VAL A 87 14.65 0.26 9.24
CA VAL A 87 15.77 -0.28 8.45
C VAL A 87 15.24 -1.36 7.55
N ASP A 88 15.63 -1.32 6.28
CA ASP A 88 15.37 -2.44 5.37
C ASP A 88 16.24 -3.63 5.80
N PRO A 89 15.66 -4.78 6.18
CA PRO A 89 16.41 -5.94 6.64
C PRO A 89 17.23 -6.61 5.54
N VAL A 90 16.85 -6.44 4.27
CA VAL A 90 17.55 -7.02 3.13
C VAL A 90 18.68 -6.11 2.64
N PHE A 91 18.40 -4.81 2.59
CA PHE A 91 19.35 -3.79 2.15
C PHE A 91 19.56 -2.71 3.21
N PRO A 92 20.15 -3.05 4.38
CA PRO A 92 20.24 -2.12 5.51
C PRO A 92 21.15 -0.92 5.25
N ASN A 93 21.98 -0.98 4.23
CA ASN A 93 22.81 0.14 3.76
C ASN A 93 22.03 1.11 2.86
N LEU A 94 20.91 0.68 2.29
CA LEU A 94 20.11 1.50 1.38
C LEU A 94 18.99 2.26 2.07
N PHE A 95 18.50 1.75 3.20
CA PHE A 95 17.41 2.38 3.93
C PHE A 95 17.64 2.35 5.43
N ARG A 96 17.79 3.54 6.00
CA ARG A 96 17.85 3.80 7.45
C ARG A 96 17.16 5.14 7.68
N TYR A 97 15.92 5.12 8.18
CA TYR A 97 15.11 6.32 8.31
C TYR A 97 14.57 6.46 9.74
N HIS A 98 14.90 7.57 10.39
CA HIS A 98 14.28 7.93 11.67
C HIS A 98 12.88 8.45 11.42
N TYR A 99 11.91 7.87 12.09
CA TYR A 99 10.52 8.25 11.96
C TYR A 99 9.90 8.63 13.31
N GLU A 100 8.90 9.48 13.25
CA GLU A 100 8.04 9.85 14.35
C GLU A 100 6.63 10.05 13.80
N LEU A 101 5.67 9.24 14.25
CA LEU A 101 4.31 9.30 13.73
C LEU A 101 3.26 8.99 14.78
N ASP A 102 2.09 9.57 14.63
CA ASP A 102 0.93 9.36 15.47
C ASP A 102 -0.01 8.29 14.87
N ILE A 103 -0.68 7.54 15.75
CA ILE A 103 -1.65 6.51 15.38
C ILE A 103 -3.04 6.92 15.79
N ASP A 104 -3.99 6.80 14.88
CA ASP A 104 -5.41 6.87 15.18
C ASP A 104 -5.87 5.58 15.88
N ILE A 105 -5.67 5.52 17.19
CA ILE A 105 -5.97 4.33 18.01
C ILE A 105 -7.44 3.96 17.95
N GLU A 106 -8.31 4.95 17.92
CA GLU A 106 -9.76 4.70 17.91
C GLU A 106 -10.17 4.00 16.62
N LEU A 107 -9.74 4.51 15.47
CA LEU A 107 -10.02 3.88 14.19
C LEU A 107 -9.30 2.54 14.06
N SER A 108 -8.04 2.43 14.50
CA SER A 108 -7.27 1.17 14.54
C SER A 108 -8.04 0.08 15.30
N LYS A 109 -8.55 0.42 16.48
CA LYS A 109 -9.34 -0.49 17.32
C LYS A 109 -10.68 -0.84 16.67
N GLN A 110 -11.38 0.11 16.08
CA GLN A 110 -12.65 -0.15 15.40
C GLN A 110 -12.49 -1.15 14.23
N ILE A 111 -11.41 -1.04 13.43
CA ILE A 111 -11.13 -1.98 12.37
C ILE A 111 -10.78 -3.35 12.96
N HIS A 112 -9.90 -3.39 13.98
CA HIS A 112 -9.51 -4.62 14.66
C HIS A 112 -10.73 -5.37 15.23
N ASP A 113 -11.60 -4.69 15.96
CA ASP A 113 -12.73 -5.33 16.62
C ASP A 113 -13.74 -5.89 15.60
N ARG A 114 -14.02 -5.16 14.50
CA ARG A 114 -14.86 -5.66 13.40
C ARG A 114 -14.24 -6.85 12.68
N ALA A 115 -12.93 -6.84 12.48
CA ALA A 115 -12.22 -7.97 11.90
C ALA A 115 -12.28 -9.21 12.80
N ALA A 116 -12.15 -9.04 14.12
CA ALA A 116 -12.34 -10.10 15.10
C ALA A 116 -13.78 -10.66 15.09
N GLU A 117 -14.78 -9.78 15.04
CA GLU A 117 -16.20 -10.15 14.94
C GLU A 117 -16.51 -10.92 13.65
N ALA A 118 -15.82 -10.59 12.57
CA ALA A 118 -15.90 -11.33 11.30
C ALA A 118 -15.13 -12.67 11.30
N GLY A 119 -14.51 -13.04 12.41
CA GLY A 119 -13.79 -14.31 12.56
C GLY A 119 -12.34 -14.30 12.04
N LEU A 120 -11.82 -13.14 11.69
CA LEU A 120 -10.41 -13.03 11.31
C LEU A 120 -9.51 -13.07 12.55
N ALA A 121 -8.36 -13.74 12.43
CA ALA A 121 -7.33 -13.70 13.45
C ALA A 121 -6.65 -12.32 13.43
N VAL A 122 -6.77 -11.56 14.52
CA VAL A 122 -6.25 -10.19 14.62
C VAL A 122 -5.57 -9.93 15.95
N LYS A 123 -4.67 -8.94 15.98
CA LYS A 123 -3.96 -8.55 17.20
C LYS A 123 -3.58 -7.07 17.19
N MET A 124 -3.74 -6.41 18.35
CA MET A 124 -3.15 -5.08 18.57
C MET A 124 -1.67 -5.22 18.97
N MET A 125 -0.78 -4.52 18.28
CA MET A 125 0.64 -4.45 18.60
C MET A 125 0.90 -3.30 19.57
N ASN A 126 1.10 -3.65 20.84
CA ASN A 126 1.26 -2.70 21.94
C ASN A 126 2.71 -2.66 22.48
N ASN A 127 3.67 -3.13 21.71
CA ASN A 127 5.08 -3.06 22.09
C ASN A 127 5.68 -1.68 21.73
N PRO A 128 6.11 -0.87 22.71
CA PRO A 128 6.69 0.46 22.43
C PRO A 128 8.04 0.39 21.69
N ASP A 129 8.74 -0.74 21.78
CA ASP A 129 10.02 -0.96 21.09
C ASP A 129 9.84 -1.54 19.68
N PHE A 130 8.60 -1.72 19.24
CA PHE A 130 8.32 -2.21 17.88
C PHE A 130 8.87 -1.25 16.84
N ARG A 131 9.63 -1.81 15.89
CA ARG A 131 10.15 -1.06 14.76
C ARG A 131 9.22 -1.20 13.57
N ILE A 132 8.64 -0.10 13.15
CA ILE A 132 7.78 -0.06 11.96
C ILE A 132 8.65 -0.37 10.73
N ASP A 133 8.13 -1.20 9.88
CA ASP A 133 8.80 -1.67 8.67
C ASP A 133 9.02 -0.54 7.65
N TYR A 134 10.00 -0.75 6.77
CA TYR A 134 10.38 0.27 5.80
C TYR A 134 9.30 0.54 4.73
N GLY A 135 8.47 -0.45 4.40
CA GLY A 135 7.38 -0.27 3.44
C GLY A 135 6.34 0.72 3.96
N THR A 136 5.97 0.61 5.24
CA THR A 136 5.12 1.61 5.91
C THR A 136 5.76 2.99 5.88
N ILE A 137 7.04 3.08 6.26
CA ILE A 137 7.73 4.37 6.38
C ILE A 137 7.96 5.02 5.02
N THR A 138 8.40 4.26 4.01
CA THR A 138 8.60 4.80 2.66
C THR A 138 7.30 5.34 2.08
N THR A 139 6.24 4.52 2.06
CA THR A 139 4.94 4.97 1.52
C THR A 139 4.36 6.12 2.33
N GLY A 140 4.44 6.05 3.67
CA GLY A 140 3.96 7.11 4.55
C GLY A 140 4.67 8.44 4.29
N HIS A 141 6.00 8.44 4.19
CA HIS A 141 6.79 9.63 3.90
C HIS A 141 6.50 10.18 2.49
N MET A 142 6.50 9.32 1.48
CA MET A 142 6.26 9.77 0.10
C MET A 142 4.87 10.34 -0.10
N PHE A 143 3.88 9.85 0.63
CA PHE A 143 2.50 10.33 0.59
C PHE A 143 2.26 11.55 1.48
N ASN A 144 2.76 11.53 2.72
CA ASN A 144 2.59 12.55 3.75
C ASN A 144 3.95 12.91 4.38
N PRO A 145 4.82 13.67 3.66
CA PRO A 145 6.19 13.94 4.09
C PRO A 145 6.28 14.73 5.41
N GLU A 146 5.26 15.52 5.73
CA GLU A 146 5.20 16.30 6.97
C GLU A 146 4.74 15.49 8.17
N TRP A 147 4.24 14.27 7.97
CA TRP A 147 3.71 13.39 9.02
C TRP A 147 2.63 14.04 9.89
N ASP A 148 1.86 14.98 9.33
CA ASP A 148 0.87 15.78 10.04
C ASP A 148 -0.48 15.09 10.24
N LYS A 149 -0.68 13.92 9.62
CA LYS A 149 -1.89 13.10 9.75
C LYS A 149 -1.61 11.82 10.53
N PRO A 150 -2.52 11.41 11.44
CA PRO A 150 -2.39 10.12 12.11
C PRO A 150 -2.62 8.95 11.17
N PHE A 151 -1.96 7.84 11.47
CA PHE A 151 -2.04 6.61 10.70
C PHE A 151 -2.83 5.52 11.43
N VAL A 152 -3.44 4.64 10.69
CA VAL A 152 -3.73 3.26 11.08
C VAL A 152 -2.83 2.36 10.25
N VAL A 153 -1.95 1.62 10.88
CA VAL A 153 -1.02 0.71 10.18
C VAL A 153 -1.46 -0.71 10.36
N VAL A 154 -1.60 -1.41 9.24
CA VAL A 154 -2.12 -2.78 9.15
C VAL A 154 -1.03 -3.68 8.58
N SER A 155 -0.79 -4.83 9.22
CA SER A 155 0.15 -5.83 8.73
C SER A 155 -0.44 -6.65 7.59
N SER A 156 0.45 -7.18 6.74
CA SER A 156 0.10 -8.22 5.78
C SER A 156 0.19 -9.60 6.44
N ASN A 157 -0.91 -10.36 6.39
CA ASN A 157 -0.88 -11.75 6.79
C ASN A 157 -0.23 -12.58 5.68
N ARG A 158 0.96 -13.12 5.93
CA ARG A 158 1.68 -13.96 4.99
C ARG A 158 1.74 -15.39 5.51
N SER A 159 0.67 -16.12 5.27
CA SER A 159 0.53 -17.50 5.75
C SER A 159 0.55 -18.53 4.63
N ARG A 160 1.35 -18.28 3.58
CA ARG A 160 1.47 -19.17 2.41
C ARG A 160 1.85 -20.61 2.80
N ASP A 161 2.54 -20.78 3.92
CA ASP A 161 2.86 -22.10 4.46
C ASP A 161 1.65 -22.83 5.04
N TYR A 162 0.55 -22.10 5.32
CA TYR A 162 -0.65 -22.63 5.98
C TYR A 162 -1.91 -22.53 5.13
N TYR A 163 -1.96 -21.63 4.15
CA TYR A 163 -3.15 -21.34 3.35
C TYR A 163 -2.81 -21.26 1.87
N SER A 164 -3.75 -21.63 1.01
CA SER A 164 -3.65 -21.37 -0.42
C SER A 164 -3.81 -19.87 -0.71
N VAL A 165 -3.43 -19.46 -1.92
CA VAL A 165 -3.60 -18.07 -2.39
C VAL A 165 -5.07 -17.65 -2.33
N GLU A 166 -5.98 -18.54 -2.69
CA GLU A 166 -7.43 -18.28 -2.71
C GLU A 166 -7.95 -18.01 -1.29
N VAL A 167 -7.55 -18.82 -0.30
CA VAL A 167 -7.96 -18.62 1.10
C VAL A 167 -7.40 -17.30 1.64
N MET A 168 -6.16 -16.97 1.33
CA MET A 168 -5.58 -15.69 1.72
C MET A 168 -6.30 -14.54 1.05
N GLN A 169 -6.68 -14.67 -0.20
CA GLN A 169 -7.47 -13.68 -0.93
C GLN A 169 -8.84 -13.45 -0.29
N GLU A 170 -9.55 -14.51 0.07
CA GLU A 170 -10.82 -14.41 0.81
C GLU A 170 -10.64 -13.66 2.14
N MET A 171 -9.58 -13.96 2.90
CA MET A 171 -9.28 -13.26 4.16
C MET A 171 -9.00 -11.77 3.94
N MET A 172 -8.27 -11.42 2.88
CA MET A 172 -7.96 -10.02 2.57
C MET A 172 -9.17 -9.26 2.02
N MET A 173 -10.05 -9.94 1.28
CA MET A 173 -11.35 -9.40 0.88
C MET A 173 -12.20 -9.06 2.10
N GLU A 174 -12.30 -9.97 3.04
CA GLU A 174 -13.08 -9.76 4.27
C GLU A 174 -12.47 -8.65 5.14
N LEU A 175 -11.14 -8.62 5.27
CA LEU A 175 -10.46 -7.53 5.97
C LEU A 175 -10.74 -6.17 5.31
N GLY A 176 -10.74 -6.10 3.98
CA GLY A 176 -11.09 -4.89 3.23
C GLY A 176 -12.53 -4.44 3.50
N ARG A 177 -13.47 -5.36 3.44
CA ARG A 177 -14.88 -5.10 3.73
C ARG A 177 -15.08 -4.50 5.13
N VAL A 178 -14.51 -5.12 6.16
CA VAL A 178 -14.66 -4.62 7.56
C VAL A 178 -13.89 -3.31 7.79
N THR A 179 -12.76 -3.10 7.09
CA THR A 179 -12.05 -1.81 7.09
C THR A 179 -12.94 -0.69 6.56
N ARG A 180 -13.59 -0.92 5.42
CA ARG A 180 -14.57 0.02 4.85
C ARG A 180 -15.69 0.33 5.86
N GLU A 181 -16.30 -0.69 6.44
CA GLU A 181 -17.39 -0.50 7.41
C GLU A 181 -16.96 0.30 8.63
N ALA A 182 -15.76 0.05 9.16
CA ALA A 182 -15.22 0.82 10.28
C ALA A 182 -15.02 2.29 9.90
N ILE A 183 -14.42 2.57 8.75
CA ILE A 183 -14.22 3.94 8.26
C ILE A 183 -15.58 4.65 8.12
N LEU A 184 -16.56 4.02 7.47
CA LEU A 184 -17.89 4.62 7.27
C LEU A 184 -18.63 4.87 8.59
N ALA A 185 -18.37 4.09 9.63
CA ALA A 185 -18.94 4.26 10.95
C ALA A 185 -18.20 5.29 11.82
N SER A 186 -16.93 5.62 11.49
CA SER A 186 -16.07 6.47 12.32
C SER A 186 -16.44 7.96 12.28
N GLY A 187 -17.15 8.40 11.25
CA GLY A 187 -17.42 9.82 10.98
C GLY A 187 -16.22 10.58 10.41
N LYS A 188 -15.10 9.89 10.12
CA LYS A 188 -13.86 10.48 9.62
C LYS A 188 -13.77 10.40 8.10
N LYS A 189 -13.06 11.34 7.51
CA LYS A 189 -12.59 11.29 6.12
C LYS A 189 -11.22 10.61 6.09
N VAL A 190 -11.07 9.57 5.30
CA VAL A 190 -9.89 8.70 5.36
C VAL A 190 -9.32 8.45 3.95
N VAL A 191 -8.01 8.53 3.83
CA VAL A 191 -7.27 7.99 2.68
C VAL A 191 -6.82 6.57 3.00
N VAL A 192 -6.98 5.65 2.05
CA VAL A 192 -6.57 4.25 2.19
C VAL A 192 -5.40 3.97 1.27
N LEU A 193 -4.29 3.48 1.81
CA LEU A 193 -3.06 3.17 1.07
C LEU A 193 -2.73 1.68 1.14
N ALA A 194 -2.58 1.03 -0.01
CA ALA A 194 -1.87 -0.25 -0.10
C ALA A 194 -0.43 0.03 -0.51
N SER A 195 0.51 -0.20 0.41
CA SER A 195 1.94 -0.11 0.14
C SER A 195 2.39 -1.38 -0.61
N ASN A 196 2.09 -1.45 -1.91
CA ASN A 196 2.27 -2.67 -2.70
C ASN A 196 2.84 -2.37 -4.09
N SER A 197 3.75 -3.25 -4.53
CA SER A 197 4.17 -3.38 -5.93
C SER A 197 3.18 -4.24 -6.73
N LEU A 198 3.43 -4.43 -8.03
CA LEU A 198 2.75 -5.40 -8.88
C LEU A 198 3.55 -6.70 -8.96
N SER A 199 4.22 -6.99 -10.09
CA SER A 199 5.13 -8.12 -10.17
C SER A 199 6.34 -7.92 -9.25
N HIS A 200 6.74 -8.96 -8.51
CA HIS A 200 7.71 -8.78 -7.42
C HIS A 200 8.80 -9.86 -7.41
N ARG A 201 9.54 -9.96 -8.51
CA ARG A 201 10.71 -10.82 -8.61
C ARG A 201 11.96 -9.99 -8.84
N HIS A 202 12.82 -9.95 -7.84
CA HIS A 202 14.14 -9.33 -7.97
C HIS A 202 15.03 -10.10 -8.95
N PHE A 203 16.02 -9.42 -9.50
CA PHE A 203 17.07 -10.06 -10.29
C PHE A 203 17.72 -11.18 -9.50
N THR A 204 17.93 -12.32 -10.16
CA THR A 204 18.60 -13.48 -9.57
C THR A 204 20.04 -13.65 -10.06
N THR A 205 20.40 -12.93 -11.11
CA THR A 205 21.71 -13.03 -11.78
C THR A 205 22.63 -11.85 -11.49
N GLU A 206 22.09 -10.75 -10.97
CA GLU A 206 22.87 -9.56 -10.62
C GLU A 206 23.08 -9.52 -9.11
N SER A 207 24.33 -9.33 -8.72
CA SER A 207 24.73 -9.31 -7.29
C SER A 207 24.65 -7.90 -6.67
N ALA A 208 24.41 -6.87 -7.48
CA ALA A 208 24.31 -5.49 -7.04
C ALA A 208 23.16 -4.76 -7.74
N ILE A 209 22.61 -3.77 -7.04
CA ILE A 209 21.65 -2.85 -7.62
C ILE A 209 22.37 -2.04 -8.70
N PRO A 210 21.80 -1.88 -9.90
CA PRO A 210 22.39 -1.05 -10.93
C PRO A 210 22.60 0.39 -10.42
N GLU A 211 23.80 0.90 -10.53
CA GLU A 211 24.06 2.32 -10.27
C GLU A 211 23.46 3.21 -11.36
N ASP A 212 23.36 2.66 -12.56
CA ASP A 212 22.77 3.29 -13.72
C ASP A 212 21.32 2.82 -13.89
N MET A 213 20.37 3.67 -13.52
CA MET A 213 18.94 3.38 -13.55
C MET A 213 18.38 3.16 -14.96
N SER A 214 19.12 3.54 -16.02
CA SER A 214 18.75 3.20 -17.40
C SER A 214 18.82 1.70 -17.69
N LYS A 215 19.46 0.92 -16.82
CA LYS A 215 19.53 -0.54 -16.89
C LYS A 215 18.42 -1.25 -16.13
N GLU A 216 17.57 -0.50 -15.44
CA GLU A 216 16.41 -1.08 -14.76
C GLU A 216 15.42 -1.69 -15.76
N HIS A 217 14.99 -2.88 -15.48
CA HIS A 217 14.01 -3.60 -16.29
C HIS A 217 13.23 -4.61 -15.44
N ILE A 218 12.08 -5.04 -15.91
CA ILE A 218 11.33 -6.15 -15.31
C ILE A 218 12.13 -7.45 -15.49
N THR A 219 12.10 -8.33 -14.48
CA THR A 219 12.85 -9.61 -14.50
C THR A 219 12.50 -10.48 -15.71
N SER A 220 11.27 -10.45 -16.19
CA SER A 220 10.88 -11.15 -17.42
C SER A 220 9.80 -10.39 -18.19
N HIS A 221 9.77 -10.60 -19.51
CA HIS A 221 8.74 -10.01 -20.36
C HIS A 221 7.32 -10.48 -19.99
N ALA A 222 7.16 -11.73 -19.56
CA ALA A 222 5.87 -12.24 -19.11
C ALA A 222 5.34 -11.48 -17.88
N MET A 223 6.21 -11.16 -16.91
CA MET A 223 5.87 -10.35 -15.75
C MET A 223 5.46 -8.93 -16.14
N HIS A 224 6.18 -8.33 -17.10
CA HIS A 224 5.82 -7.01 -17.62
C HIS A 224 4.44 -7.01 -18.31
N LEU A 225 4.10 -8.05 -19.06
CA LEU A 225 2.78 -8.17 -19.67
C LEU A 225 1.67 -8.28 -18.61
N TRP A 226 1.94 -8.96 -17.51
CA TRP A 226 1.02 -9.01 -16.37
C TRP A 226 0.85 -7.64 -15.71
N ASP A 227 1.92 -6.90 -15.47
CA ASP A 227 1.82 -5.54 -14.95
C ASP A 227 0.98 -4.64 -15.86
N MET A 228 1.21 -4.69 -17.17
CA MET A 228 0.43 -3.92 -18.14
C MET A 228 -1.04 -4.33 -18.16
N ARG A 229 -1.35 -5.62 -17.97
CA ARG A 229 -2.74 -6.11 -17.83
C ARG A 229 -3.40 -5.54 -16.58
N MET A 230 -2.73 -5.58 -15.44
CA MET A 230 -3.26 -5.00 -14.18
C MET A 230 -3.49 -3.49 -14.34
N ILE A 231 -2.54 -2.77 -14.93
CA ILE A 231 -2.68 -1.33 -15.22
C ILE A 231 -3.88 -1.04 -16.13
N GLU A 232 -4.10 -1.86 -17.15
CA GLU A 232 -5.29 -1.70 -18.02
C GLU A 232 -6.58 -1.91 -17.24
N TYR A 233 -6.64 -2.88 -16.33
CA TYR A 233 -7.80 -3.08 -15.47
C TYR A 233 -8.03 -1.92 -14.51
N PHE A 234 -6.96 -1.33 -13.95
CA PHE A 234 -7.07 -0.11 -13.14
C PHE A 234 -7.70 1.03 -13.95
N ARG A 235 -7.16 1.29 -15.13
CA ARG A 235 -7.57 2.40 -16.00
C ARG A 235 -8.96 2.24 -16.61
N THR A 236 -9.50 1.04 -16.59
CA THR A 236 -10.82 0.73 -17.19
C THR A 236 -11.88 0.35 -16.15
N GLY A 237 -11.55 0.46 -14.84
CA GLY A 237 -12.50 0.20 -13.75
C GLY A 237 -12.90 -1.27 -13.64
N GLN A 238 -11.97 -2.18 -13.88
CA GLN A 238 -12.23 -3.63 -13.88
C GLN A 238 -11.71 -4.31 -12.61
N ALA A 239 -11.98 -3.74 -11.43
CA ALA A 239 -11.48 -4.26 -10.15
C ALA A 239 -11.86 -5.73 -9.91
N GLN A 240 -13.06 -6.15 -10.30
CA GLN A 240 -13.47 -7.55 -10.15
C GLN A 240 -12.57 -8.50 -10.95
N ARG A 241 -12.15 -8.13 -12.16
CA ARG A 241 -11.23 -8.96 -12.96
C ARG A 241 -9.86 -9.08 -12.33
N ILE A 242 -9.39 -8.06 -11.63
CA ILE A 242 -8.14 -8.13 -10.87
C ILE A 242 -8.24 -9.19 -9.79
N ILE A 243 -9.37 -9.23 -9.06
CA ILE A 243 -9.62 -10.23 -8.03
C ILE A 243 -9.71 -11.63 -8.65
N ASP A 244 -10.44 -11.80 -9.74
CA ASP A 244 -10.62 -13.10 -10.41
C ASP A 244 -9.30 -13.66 -10.97
N GLU A 245 -8.41 -12.79 -11.48
CA GLU A 245 -7.13 -13.17 -12.08
C GLU A 245 -5.95 -13.13 -11.07
N MET A 246 -6.18 -12.74 -9.82
CA MET A 246 -5.11 -12.61 -8.80
C MET A 246 -4.35 -13.93 -8.55
N PRO A 247 -4.99 -15.11 -8.49
CA PRO A 247 -4.24 -16.36 -8.32
C PRO A 247 -3.27 -16.60 -9.48
N GLU A 248 -3.70 -16.37 -10.72
CA GLU A 248 -2.84 -16.52 -11.91
C GLU A 248 -1.73 -15.48 -11.95
N PHE A 249 -2.05 -14.21 -11.62
CA PHE A 249 -1.06 -13.15 -11.51
C PHE A 249 0.01 -13.50 -10.47
N THR A 250 -0.41 -14.02 -9.32
CA THR A 250 0.50 -14.45 -8.24
C THR A 250 1.41 -15.60 -8.70
N GLU A 251 0.86 -16.58 -9.41
CA GLU A 251 1.64 -17.72 -9.90
C GLU A 251 2.66 -17.32 -10.97
N GLN A 252 2.24 -16.51 -11.95
CA GLN A 252 3.04 -16.21 -13.14
C GLN A 252 3.95 -15.00 -12.98
N ALA A 253 3.55 -14.02 -12.18
CA ALA A 253 4.29 -12.77 -12.01
C ALA A 253 4.77 -12.53 -10.57
N ILE A 254 4.52 -13.46 -9.66
CA ILE A 254 4.90 -13.33 -8.25
C ILE A 254 4.36 -12.01 -7.69
N ALA A 255 3.03 -11.85 -7.68
CA ALA A 255 2.42 -10.64 -7.12
C ALA A 255 2.93 -10.41 -5.69
N GLU A 256 3.26 -9.18 -5.35
CA GLU A 256 3.78 -8.86 -4.03
C GLU A 256 2.80 -9.27 -2.93
N SER A 257 3.29 -10.00 -1.93
CA SER A 257 2.47 -10.56 -0.84
C SER A 257 1.25 -11.34 -1.33
N ASP A 258 1.44 -12.10 -2.42
CA ASP A 258 0.40 -12.90 -3.08
C ASP A 258 -0.84 -12.04 -3.47
N GLY A 259 -0.61 -10.75 -3.76
CA GLY A 259 -1.65 -9.78 -4.11
C GLY A 259 -2.50 -9.30 -2.93
N GLY A 260 -2.15 -9.65 -1.70
CA GLY A 260 -2.98 -9.39 -0.52
C GLY A 260 -3.26 -7.92 -0.27
N GLY A 261 -2.27 -7.05 -0.39
CA GLY A 261 -2.46 -5.61 -0.20
C GLY A 261 -3.37 -4.99 -1.26
N LEU A 262 -3.21 -5.38 -2.52
CA LEU A 262 -4.08 -4.92 -3.60
C LEU A 262 -5.51 -5.45 -3.44
N THR A 263 -5.67 -6.72 -3.08
CA THR A 263 -6.97 -7.33 -2.80
C THR A 263 -7.70 -6.59 -1.66
N TRP A 264 -6.99 -6.34 -0.56
CA TRP A 264 -7.54 -5.56 0.56
C TRP A 264 -7.97 -4.15 0.15
N LEU A 265 -7.14 -3.43 -0.61
CA LEU A 265 -7.45 -2.09 -1.10
C LEU A 265 -8.73 -2.09 -1.94
N LEU A 266 -8.79 -2.94 -2.96
CA LEU A 266 -9.95 -3.00 -3.86
C LEU A 266 -11.23 -3.37 -3.12
N SER A 267 -11.16 -4.29 -2.15
CA SER A 267 -12.28 -4.63 -1.28
C SER A 267 -12.69 -3.47 -0.37
N THR A 268 -11.73 -2.73 0.19
CA THR A 268 -12.01 -1.53 0.99
C THR A 268 -12.72 -0.46 0.17
N LEU A 269 -12.42 -0.37 -1.11
CA LEU A 269 -13.07 0.56 -2.06
C LEU A 269 -14.40 0.03 -2.63
N ASP A 270 -14.85 -1.16 -2.21
CA ASP A 270 -16.07 -1.81 -2.73
C ASP A 270 -15.98 -2.16 -4.22
N LEU A 271 -14.82 -2.68 -4.63
CA LEU A 271 -14.51 -3.11 -5.99
C LEU A 271 -14.88 -2.04 -7.04
N PRO A 272 -14.14 -0.94 -7.13
CA PRO A 272 -14.51 0.20 -7.96
C PRO A 272 -14.70 -0.19 -9.43
N THR A 273 -15.83 0.22 -9.99
CA THR A 273 -16.22 -0.01 -11.40
C THR A 273 -15.90 1.20 -12.29
N TYR A 274 -15.15 2.16 -11.77
CA TYR A 274 -14.70 3.36 -12.45
C TYR A 274 -13.17 3.37 -12.58
N PRO A 275 -12.63 4.10 -13.56
CA PRO A 275 -11.19 4.19 -13.78
C PRO A 275 -10.43 4.70 -12.56
N GLY A 276 -9.34 4.03 -12.24
CA GLY A 276 -8.27 4.59 -11.41
C GLY A 276 -7.37 5.50 -12.25
N ILE A 277 -6.79 6.50 -11.61
CA ILE A 277 -5.84 7.44 -12.20
C ILE A 277 -4.45 6.88 -12.02
N LEU A 278 -3.76 6.56 -13.12
CA LEU A 278 -2.36 6.12 -13.08
C LEU A 278 -1.44 7.35 -13.00
N HIS A 279 -0.80 7.56 -11.87
CA HIS A 279 0.17 8.64 -11.65
C HIS A 279 1.58 8.28 -12.09
N GLY A 280 1.96 7.00 -12.06
CA GLY A 280 3.26 6.54 -12.51
C GLY A 280 3.39 5.03 -12.54
N TYR A 281 4.31 4.55 -13.35
CA TYR A 281 4.78 3.18 -13.37
C TYR A 281 6.28 3.19 -13.58
N GLY A 282 6.99 2.38 -12.83
CA GLY A 282 8.44 2.24 -12.94
C GLY A 282 8.91 0.87 -12.49
N THR A 283 10.09 0.50 -12.93
CA THR A 283 10.73 -0.77 -12.59
C THR A 283 11.86 -0.52 -11.59
N ILE A 284 11.90 -1.30 -10.52
CA ILE A 284 12.93 -1.20 -9.49
C ILE A 284 13.47 -2.60 -9.18
N ILE A 285 14.74 -2.82 -9.48
CA ILE A 285 15.46 -4.09 -9.22
C ILE A 285 14.66 -5.29 -9.75
N GLY A 286 14.07 -5.16 -10.92
CA GLY A 286 13.27 -6.20 -11.57
C GLY A 286 11.81 -6.27 -11.17
N THR A 287 11.35 -5.48 -10.21
CA THR A 287 9.94 -5.43 -9.79
C THR A 287 9.17 -4.35 -10.54
N GLY A 288 7.88 -4.57 -10.78
CA GLY A 288 6.98 -3.57 -11.38
C GLY A 288 6.22 -2.79 -10.32
N ASN A 289 6.22 -1.47 -10.43
CA ASN A 289 5.65 -0.58 -9.43
C ASN A 289 4.70 0.42 -10.09
N ALA A 290 3.46 0.49 -9.62
CA ALA A 290 2.48 1.45 -10.11
C ALA A 290 1.93 2.32 -8.98
N ILE A 291 1.73 3.60 -9.26
CA ILE A 291 1.02 4.52 -8.37
C ILE A 291 -0.33 4.81 -9.01
N VAL A 292 -1.39 4.38 -8.34
CA VAL A 292 -2.76 4.48 -8.85
C VAL A 292 -3.66 5.04 -7.76
N GLU A 293 -4.51 5.99 -8.12
CA GLU A 293 -5.50 6.62 -7.26
C GLU A 293 -6.91 6.28 -7.74
N TRP A 294 -7.79 5.92 -6.81
CA TRP A 294 -9.23 5.90 -6.97
C TRP A 294 -9.83 6.98 -6.08
N PRO A 295 -10.13 8.19 -6.64
CA PRO A 295 -10.75 9.26 -5.87
C PRO A 295 -12.17 8.89 -5.46
N ALA A 296 -12.66 9.48 -4.36
CA ALA A 296 -14.05 9.35 -3.98
C ALA A 296 -14.95 9.87 -5.12
N ARG A 297 -15.91 9.07 -5.54
CA ARG A 297 -16.96 9.57 -6.41
C ARG A 297 -17.89 10.46 -5.59
N ASN A 298 -17.93 11.72 -5.92
CA ASN A 298 -19.07 12.55 -5.54
C ASN A 298 -20.31 11.92 -6.19
N HIS A 299 -21.26 11.45 -5.39
CA HIS A 299 -22.54 10.84 -5.84
C HIS A 299 -23.42 11.77 -6.70
N LYS A 300 -22.84 12.84 -7.24
CA LYS A 300 -23.52 13.82 -8.10
C LYS A 300 -23.29 13.62 -9.60
N GLU A 301 -22.46 12.64 -9.99
CA GLU A 301 -22.13 12.34 -11.39
C GLU A 301 -22.49 10.90 -11.82
N ALA A 302 -23.42 10.25 -11.13
CA ALA A 302 -23.96 8.94 -11.50
C ALA A 302 -25.33 9.09 -12.18
#